data_9ccbaaad95461d7b239e2f5664f42e1b
#
_entry.id   9ccbaaad95461d7b239e2f5664f42e1b
#
_cell.length_a   1.000
_cell.length_b   1.000
_cell.length_c   1.000
_cell.angle_alpha   90.00
_cell.angle_beta   90.00
_cell.angle_gamma   90.00
#
_symmetry.space_group_name_H-M   'P 1'
#
loop_
_entity.id
_entity.type
_entity.pdbx_description
1 polymer ?
#
loop_
_entity_poly.entity_id
_entity_poly.type
_entity_poly.pdbx_seq_one_letter_code
_entity_poly.pdbx_strand_id
1 'polypeptide(L)'
;MTATIQHFTRALLTPDLSLATLSDARAVTDRNGKPWSATTPTLTAVQVPVTAIDLSRDGTANCYIVSEAGDYMFDAAVRGNGSGDDAAIALADGMKADWLWVTKGLEQEISAVSLDAGKGRIFFTAAGAAKGNAVIALADAAGEIVWSWHLWFTPEPRMVTYANGRVLLDRSLGAVGTTPGSAEAYGLYYQWGRKDPFCGGTATETSATAFAQAAENSVVNPAFADTHAWKQESGAAVSTLEYAAAHPLSFLSNKGTTGVYDWLGQAPRRFVEYRENLLRSVPRGV
;
A
#
# COMPACT_ATOMS: atom_id res chain seq x y z
N MET A 1 12.47 47.08 11.26
CA MET A 1 13.31 45.86 11.40
C MET A 1 12.47 44.69 10.97
N THR A 2 12.84 44.08 9.87
CA THR A 2 12.14 42.91 9.33
C THR A 2 12.75 41.70 10.02
N ALA A 3 11.98 41.00 10.86
CA ALA A 3 12.40 39.74 11.44
C ALA A 3 12.27 38.65 10.38
N THR A 4 13.39 38.15 9.90
CA THR A 4 13.42 37.00 9.01
C THR A 4 13.26 35.74 9.87
N ILE A 5 12.13 35.05 9.73
CA ILE A 5 11.95 33.72 10.33
C ILE A 5 12.72 32.74 9.44
N GLN A 6 13.92 32.34 9.87
CA GLN A 6 14.66 31.26 9.25
C GLN A 6 14.30 29.95 9.96
N HIS A 7 13.95 28.95 9.15
CA HIS A 7 13.68 27.55 9.47
C HIS A 7 12.33 27.23 10.10
N PHE A 8 11.36 27.01 9.21
CA PHE A 8 10.36 25.98 9.48
C PHE A 8 10.93 24.64 9.00
N THR A 9 11.35 23.81 9.92
CA THR A 9 11.49 22.38 9.64
C THR A 9 10.08 21.89 9.27
N ARG A 10 9.98 21.15 8.17
CA ARG A 10 8.78 20.53 7.66
C ARG A 10 8.10 19.75 8.80
N ALA A 11 7.13 20.36 9.48
CA ALA A 11 6.30 19.65 10.42
C ALA A 11 5.35 18.79 9.59
N LEU A 12 5.33 17.48 9.85
CA LEU A 12 4.28 16.60 9.35
C LEU A 12 2.95 17.20 9.81
N LEU A 13 2.14 17.63 8.87
CA LEU A 13 0.76 18.01 9.11
C LEU A 13 -0.04 16.72 9.22
N THR A 14 -0.21 16.22 10.43
CA THR A 14 -1.27 15.25 10.71
C THR A 14 -2.62 15.97 10.66
N PRO A 15 -3.72 15.30 10.24
CA PRO A 15 -5.04 15.96 10.14
C PRO A 15 -5.61 16.48 11.46
N ASP A 16 -5.02 16.14 12.59
CA ASP A 16 -5.32 16.69 13.91
C ASP A 16 -4.32 17.78 14.29
N LEU A 17 -4.49 18.95 13.70
CA LEU A 17 -3.87 20.18 14.20
C LEU A 17 -4.57 20.62 15.47
N SER A 18 -4.22 20.03 16.60
CA SER A 18 -4.40 20.71 17.88
C SER A 18 -3.40 21.87 17.90
N LEU A 19 -3.90 23.09 17.94
CA LEU A 19 -3.11 24.30 18.11
C LEU A 19 -2.14 24.09 19.28
N ALA A 20 -0.85 23.93 18.99
CA ALA A 20 0.18 24.06 20.01
C ALA A 20 0.14 25.49 20.49
N THR A 21 -0.33 25.71 21.67
CA THR A 21 -0.26 26.99 22.38
C THR A 21 1.22 27.29 22.57
N LEU A 22 1.72 28.34 21.93
CA LEU A 22 3.02 28.92 22.25
C LEU A 22 2.96 29.46 23.68
N SER A 23 3.44 28.69 24.64
CA SER A 23 3.37 29.04 26.07
C SER A 23 4.47 29.97 26.55
N ASP A 24 5.33 30.50 25.68
CA ASP A 24 6.41 31.39 26.04
C ASP A 24 6.31 32.74 25.30
N ALA A 25 5.22 33.47 25.51
CA ALA A 25 5.20 34.89 25.19
C ALA A 25 5.99 35.65 26.26
N ARG A 26 7.30 35.83 26.05
CA ARG A 26 8.04 36.82 26.83
C ARG A 26 7.46 38.19 26.55
N ALA A 27 7.03 38.89 27.60
CA ALA A 27 6.60 40.28 27.51
C ALA A 27 7.76 41.11 26.97
N VAL A 28 7.63 41.61 25.76
CA VAL A 28 8.59 42.50 25.12
C VAL A 28 8.14 43.91 25.43
N THR A 29 9.01 44.70 26.04
CA THR A 29 8.78 46.12 26.25
C THR A 29 9.51 46.93 25.17
N ASP A 30 8.92 48.07 24.81
CA ASP A 30 9.58 49.04 23.92
C ASP A 30 10.77 49.72 24.61
N ARG A 31 11.48 50.58 23.88
CA ARG A 31 12.65 51.32 24.39
C ARG A 31 12.35 52.17 25.62
N ASN A 32 11.11 52.47 25.90
CA ASN A 32 10.64 53.28 27.04
C ASN A 32 10.02 52.43 28.15
N GLY A 33 10.16 51.10 28.11
CA GLY A 33 9.63 50.18 29.10
C GLY A 33 8.13 49.93 29.01
N LYS A 34 7.46 50.41 27.94
CA LYS A 34 6.02 50.20 27.76
C LYS A 34 5.79 48.81 27.17
N PRO A 35 4.84 48.02 27.72
CA PRO A 35 4.53 46.68 27.17
C PRO A 35 4.08 46.81 25.74
N TRP A 36 4.67 46.00 24.86
CA TRP A 36 4.22 45.81 23.49
C TRP A 36 3.01 44.88 23.55
N SER A 37 1.83 45.42 23.26
CA SER A 37 0.68 44.56 22.98
C SER A 37 0.79 44.09 21.54
N ALA A 38 1.39 42.92 21.35
CA ALA A 38 1.26 42.23 20.08
C ALA A 38 -0.19 41.79 19.93
N THR A 39 -0.92 42.36 18.98
CA THR A 39 -2.09 41.69 18.44
C THR A 39 -1.56 40.35 17.93
N THR A 40 -2.00 39.27 18.56
CA THR A 40 -1.67 37.91 18.13
C THR A 40 -2.00 37.81 16.65
N PRO A 41 -1.03 37.62 15.75
CA PRO A 41 -1.36 37.45 14.36
C PRO A 41 -2.20 36.19 14.27
N THR A 42 -3.39 36.28 13.73
CA THR A 42 -4.19 35.13 13.38
C THR A 42 -3.45 34.44 12.26
N LEU A 43 -2.72 33.38 12.59
CA LEU A 43 -2.14 32.48 11.58
C LEU A 43 -3.32 31.76 10.92
N THR A 44 -3.78 32.31 9.81
CA THR A 44 -4.63 31.55 8.91
C THR A 44 -3.72 30.46 8.32
N ALA A 45 -3.96 29.23 8.71
CA ALA A 45 -3.29 28.09 8.09
C ALA A 45 -3.64 28.13 6.59
N VAL A 46 -2.71 28.57 5.78
CA VAL A 46 -2.80 28.38 4.35
C VAL A 46 -2.56 26.89 4.16
N GLN A 47 -3.62 26.15 3.91
CA GLN A 47 -3.47 24.78 3.40
C GLN A 47 -2.77 24.93 2.04
N VAL A 48 -1.48 24.68 2.02
CA VAL A 48 -0.79 24.37 0.77
C VAL A 48 -1.43 23.07 0.31
N PRO A 49 -2.08 23.04 -0.87
CA PRO A 49 -2.60 21.79 -1.38
C PRO A 49 -1.42 20.83 -1.47
N VAL A 50 -1.42 19.78 -0.66
CA VAL A 50 -0.52 18.65 -0.84
C VAL A 50 -0.97 18.04 -2.17
N THR A 51 -0.19 18.25 -3.21
CA THR A 51 -0.44 17.62 -4.51
C THR A 51 0.05 16.18 -4.43
N ALA A 52 -0.70 15.36 -3.70
CA ALA A 52 -0.44 13.92 -3.71
C ALA A 52 -0.67 13.38 -5.12
N ILE A 53 0.23 12.55 -5.58
CA ILE A 53 0.11 11.85 -6.86
C ILE A 53 -1.04 10.85 -6.73
N ASP A 54 -2.08 11.01 -7.53
CA ASP A 54 -3.22 10.09 -7.57
C ASP A 54 -2.90 8.89 -8.47
N LEU A 55 -2.59 7.75 -7.84
CA LEU A 55 -2.29 6.50 -8.53
C LEU A 55 -3.52 5.87 -9.19
N SER A 56 -4.72 6.28 -8.81
CA SER A 56 -5.99 5.81 -9.38
C SER A 56 -6.61 6.77 -10.38
N ARG A 57 -5.91 7.84 -10.76
CA ARG A 57 -6.42 8.85 -11.68
C ARG A 57 -6.91 8.29 -13.02
N ASP A 58 -6.19 7.31 -13.56
CA ASP A 58 -6.49 6.70 -14.86
C ASP A 58 -7.21 5.33 -14.73
N GLY A 59 -7.65 5.02 -13.52
CA GLY A 59 -8.39 3.82 -13.17
C GLY A 59 -7.88 3.15 -11.90
N THR A 60 -8.78 2.41 -11.23
CA THR A 60 -8.43 1.68 -10.01
C THR A 60 -7.76 0.35 -10.32
N ALA A 61 -6.91 -0.13 -9.42
CA ALA A 61 -6.16 -1.37 -9.55
C ALA A 61 -5.90 -2.03 -8.18
N ASN A 62 -5.41 -3.27 -8.17
CA ASN A 62 -4.89 -3.93 -6.97
C ASN A 62 -3.38 -3.72 -6.80
N CYS A 63 -2.70 -3.23 -7.83
CA CYS A 63 -1.26 -2.97 -7.81
C CYS A 63 -1.00 -1.59 -8.41
N TYR A 64 -0.21 -0.80 -7.70
CA TYR A 64 0.23 0.52 -8.15
C TYR A 64 1.74 0.60 -8.15
N ILE A 65 2.30 1.26 -9.16
CA ILE A 65 3.74 1.50 -9.28
C ILE A 65 4.07 2.80 -8.55
N VAL A 66 5.14 2.74 -7.73
CA VAL A 66 5.70 3.89 -7.02
C VAL A 66 7.14 4.05 -7.49
N SER A 67 7.38 4.99 -8.39
CA SER A 67 8.68 5.15 -9.07
C SER A 67 9.56 6.25 -8.47
N GLU A 68 9.00 7.14 -7.66
CA GLU A 68 9.67 8.33 -7.16
C GLU A 68 9.33 8.59 -5.68
N ALA A 69 10.12 9.47 -5.05
CA ALA A 69 9.76 10.03 -3.74
C ALA A 69 8.55 10.95 -3.86
N GLY A 70 7.65 10.93 -2.89
CA GLY A 70 6.51 11.84 -2.89
C GLY A 70 5.37 11.41 -1.99
N ASP A 71 4.36 12.26 -1.98
CA ASP A 71 3.09 11.94 -1.34
C ASP A 71 2.16 11.38 -2.40
N TYR A 72 1.52 10.28 -2.07
CA TYR A 72 0.66 9.50 -2.97
C TYR A 72 -0.73 9.33 -2.39
N MET A 73 -1.70 9.12 -3.25
CA MET A 73 -3.04 8.68 -2.88
C MET A 73 -3.62 7.73 -3.91
N PHE A 74 -4.59 6.92 -3.51
CA PHE A 74 -5.40 6.10 -4.41
C PHE A 74 -6.80 5.87 -3.84
N ASP A 75 -7.71 5.42 -4.71
CA ASP A 75 -9.09 5.13 -4.36
C ASP A 75 -9.19 3.90 -3.45
N ALA A 76 -9.76 4.10 -2.26
CA ALA A 76 -9.99 3.06 -1.26
C ALA A 76 -11.41 2.49 -1.29
N ALA A 77 -12.32 3.10 -2.05
CA ALA A 77 -13.71 2.69 -2.11
C ALA A 77 -13.99 1.65 -3.21
N VAL A 78 -12.94 1.25 -3.95
CA VAL A 78 -13.09 0.35 -5.10
C VAL A 78 -12.10 -0.80 -5.04
N ARG A 79 -12.60 -2.01 -5.22
CA ARG A 79 -11.81 -3.25 -5.34
C ARG A 79 -11.32 -3.42 -6.77
N GLY A 80 -10.02 -3.69 -6.92
CA GLY A 80 -9.42 -3.97 -8.22
C GLY A 80 -9.67 -2.85 -9.24
N ASN A 81 -10.10 -3.23 -10.43
CA ASN A 81 -10.38 -2.29 -11.51
C ASN A 81 -11.84 -1.78 -11.53
N GLY A 82 -12.58 -1.99 -10.47
CA GLY A 82 -13.99 -1.56 -10.38
C GLY A 82 -14.97 -2.42 -11.16
N SER A 83 -14.55 -3.54 -11.75
CA SER A 83 -15.44 -4.45 -12.46
C SER A 83 -16.11 -5.42 -11.49
N GLY A 84 -17.37 -5.71 -11.73
CA GLY A 84 -18.16 -6.66 -10.94
C GLY A 84 -19.09 -6.00 -9.93
N ASP A 85 -20.10 -6.75 -9.52
CA ASP A 85 -21.15 -6.26 -8.62
C ASP A 85 -20.65 -5.96 -7.21
N ASP A 86 -19.54 -6.60 -6.80
CA ASP A 86 -18.93 -6.46 -5.47
C ASP A 86 -17.71 -5.50 -5.46
N ALA A 87 -17.54 -4.67 -6.48
CA ALA A 87 -16.38 -3.79 -6.60
C ALA A 87 -16.36 -2.68 -5.55
N ALA A 88 -17.52 -2.22 -5.07
CA ALA A 88 -17.59 -1.15 -4.08
C ALA A 88 -17.17 -1.62 -2.69
N ILE A 89 -16.37 -0.78 -2.00
CA ILE A 89 -16.07 -0.93 -0.59
C ILE A 89 -16.85 0.15 0.17
N ALA A 90 -17.75 -0.28 1.03
CA ALA A 90 -18.47 0.64 1.91
C ALA A 90 -17.51 1.10 3.03
N LEU A 91 -17.00 2.32 2.90
CA LEU A 91 -16.17 2.92 3.94
C LEU A 91 -17.04 3.37 5.11
N ALA A 92 -16.60 3.10 6.33
CA ALA A 92 -17.32 3.40 7.55
C ALA A 92 -16.39 4.02 8.60
N ASP A 93 -16.96 4.68 9.59
CA ASP A 93 -16.24 5.22 10.72
C ASP A 93 -15.48 4.11 11.48
N GLY A 94 -14.29 4.44 11.93
CA GLY A 94 -13.43 3.51 12.65
C GLY A 94 -12.56 2.62 11.75
N MET A 95 -12.79 2.61 10.44
CA MET A 95 -11.87 1.95 9.50
C MET A 95 -10.51 2.65 9.49
N LYS A 96 -9.46 1.86 9.27
CA LYS A 96 -8.07 2.35 9.23
C LYS A 96 -7.32 1.71 8.08
N ALA A 97 -6.38 2.46 7.52
CA ALA A 97 -5.42 1.94 6.58
C ALA A 97 -4.01 2.02 7.16
N ASP A 98 -3.23 0.98 6.97
CA ASP A 98 -1.81 0.96 7.26
C ASP A 98 -1.10 -0.03 6.35
N TRP A 99 0.25 0.05 6.28
CA TRP A 99 1.00 -0.97 5.58
C TRP A 99 0.88 -2.31 6.34
N LEU A 100 0.67 -3.38 5.61
CA LEU A 100 0.52 -4.73 6.16
C LEU A 100 1.86 -5.46 6.21
N TRP A 101 2.59 -5.42 5.10
CA TRP A 101 3.94 -5.94 5.01
C TRP A 101 4.76 -5.16 3.97
N VAL A 102 6.07 -5.19 4.13
CA VAL A 102 7.05 -4.62 3.20
C VAL A 102 8.19 -5.59 2.96
N THR A 103 8.84 -5.53 1.81
CA THR A 103 10.13 -6.20 1.59
C THR A 103 11.12 -5.72 2.65
N LYS A 104 11.94 -6.61 3.22
CA LYS A 104 12.99 -6.25 4.19
C LYS A 104 13.83 -5.10 3.67
N GLY A 105 14.03 -4.09 4.52
CA GLY A 105 14.76 -2.86 4.19
C GLY A 105 13.87 -1.74 3.66
N LEU A 106 12.57 -1.98 3.42
CA LEU A 106 11.62 -0.95 3.02
C LEU A 106 10.82 -0.34 4.18
N GLU A 107 11.07 -0.73 5.42
CA GLU A 107 10.25 -0.34 6.58
C GLU A 107 10.23 1.19 6.79
N GLN A 108 11.26 1.89 6.31
CA GLN A 108 11.37 3.34 6.41
C GLN A 108 10.98 4.06 5.10
N GLU A 109 10.70 3.32 4.03
CA GLU A 109 10.39 3.89 2.72
C GLU A 109 8.92 4.23 2.54
N ILE A 110 8.05 3.63 3.34
CA ILE A 110 6.62 3.93 3.39
C ILE A 110 6.24 4.50 4.75
N SER A 111 5.55 5.62 4.76
CA SER A 111 5.14 6.30 5.99
C SER A 111 3.84 7.08 5.79
N ALA A 112 3.31 7.62 6.89
CA ALA A 112 2.11 8.45 6.91
C ALA A 112 0.91 7.81 6.21
N VAL A 113 0.79 6.48 6.28
CA VAL A 113 -0.37 5.78 5.72
C VAL A 113 -1.61 6.17 6.48
N SER A 114 -2.64 6.62 5.79
CA SER A 114 -3.90 7.06 6.40
C SER A 114 -5.08 6.90 5.47
N LEU A 115 -6.27 6.69 6.03
CA LEU A 115 -7.54 6.68 5.32
C LEU A 115 -8.26 8.00 5.52
N ASP A 116 -8.66 8.67 4.45
CA ASP A 116 -9.70 9.69 4.44
C ASP A 116 -11.00 9.05 3.93
N ALA A 117 -11.81 8.55 4.86
CA ALA A 117 -13.05 7.86 4.52
C ALA A 117 -14.06 8.80 3.83
N GLY A 118 -14.06 10.10 4.18
CA GLY A 118 -14.94 11.09 3.57
C GLY A 118 -14.64 11.35 2.10
N LYS A 119 -13.37 11.19 1.69
CA LYS A 119 -12.94 11.31 0.29
C LYS A 119 -12.80 9.97 -0.41
N GLY A 120 -12.87 8.86 0.32
CA GLY A 120 -12.66 7.53 -0.22
C GLY A 120 -11.21 7.27 -0.65
N ARG A 121 -10.23 7.85 0.04
CA ARG A 121 -8.82 7.82 -0.38
C ARG A 121 -7.91 7.29 0.72
N ILE A 122 -6.94 6.48 0.32
CA ILE A 122 -5.77 6.16 1.14
C ILE A 122 -4.63 7.05 0.69
N PHE A 123 -3.93 7.64 1.66
CA PHE A 123 -2.73 8.46 1.48
C PHE A 123 -1.52 7.75 2.06
N PHE A 124 -0.36 7.98 1.46
CA PHE A 124 0.92 7.55 2.01
C PHE A 124 2.07 8.40 1.46
N THR A 125 3.21 8.39 2.14
CA THR A 125 4.44 9.02 1.69
C THR A 125 5.47 7.95 1.36
N ALA A 126 6.12 8.07 0.19
CA ALA A 126 7.24 7.26 -0.24
C ALA A 126 8.54 8.07 -0.12
N ALA A 127 9.57 7.54 0.53
CA ALA A 127 10.88 8.19 0.65
C ALA A 127 11.68 8.14 -0.66
N GLY A 128 11.45 7.13 -1.51
CA GLY A 128 11.84 7.10 -2.93
C GLY A 128 13.22 6.57 -3.23
N ALA A 129 13.97 6.10 -2.24
CA ALA A 129 15.32 5.56 -2.48
C ALA A 129 15.34 4.05 -2.68
N ALA A 130 14.42 3.32 -2.05
CA ALA A 130 14.42 1.88 -2.05
C ALA A 130 13.50 1.29 -3.13
N LYS A 131 13.86 0.09 -3.55
CA LYS A 131 13.10 -0.73 -4.49
C LYS A 131 12.60 -1.98 -3.77
N GLY A 132 11.39 -2.39 -4.06
CA GLY A 132 10.79 -3.57 -3.45
C GLY A 132 9.28 -3.53 -3.54
N ASN A 133 8.63 -4.13 -2.56
CA ASN A 133 7.19 -4.29 -2.56
C ASN A 133 6.62 -4.00 -1.18
N ALA A 134 5.45 -3.42 -1.14
CA ALA A 134 4.66 -3.25 0.07
C ALA A 134 3.20 -3.60 -0.19
N VAL A 135 2.48 -3.95 0.84
CA VAL A 135 1.03 -4.07 0.79
C VAL A 135 0.43 -3.16 1.84
N ILE A 136 -0.53 -2.34 1.43
CA ILE A 136 -1.39 -1.58 2.34
C ILE A 136 -2.67 -2.37 2.54
N ALA A 137 -3.12 -2.48 3.78
CA ALA A 137 -4.41 -3.05 4.14
C ALA A 137 -5.37 -1.97 4.63
N LEU A 138 -6.64 -2.13 4.30
CA LEU A 138 -7.77 -1.44 4.89
C LEU A 138 -8.43 -2.40 5.87
N ALA A 139 -8.44 -2.05 7.14
CA ALA A 139 -9.10 -2.80 8.21
C ALA A 139 -10.36 -2.08 8.69
N ASP A 140 -11.34 -2.85 9.13
CA ASP A 140 -12.53 -2.33 9.79
C ASP A 140 -12.25 -1.93 11.25
N ALA A 141 -13.29 -1.49 11.96
CA ALA A 141 -13.18 -1.08 13.36
C ALA A 141 -12.80 -2.22 14.32
N ALA A 142 -13.01 -3.48 13.92
CA ALA A 142 -12.61 -4.66 14.66
C ALA A 142 -11.16 -5.09 14.38
N GLY A 143 -10.53 -4.50 13.36
CA GLY A 143 -9.18 -4.83 12.91
C GLY A 143 -9.14 -5.91 11.82
N GLU A 144 -10.30 -6.36 11.32
CA GLU A 144 -10.37 -7.34 10.24
C GLU A 144 -10.09 -6.68 8.89
N ILE A 145 -9.25 -7.31 8.06
CA ILE A 145 -8.89 -6.77 6.75
C ILE A 145 -10.09 -6.88 5.79
N VAL A 146 -10.53 -5.73 5.29
CA VAL A 146 -11.59 -5.61 4.28
C VAL A 146 -11.03 -5.77 2.87
N TRP A 147 -9.87 -5.15 2.61
CA TRP A 147 -9.17 -5.21 1.34
C TRP A 147 -7.71 -4.84 1.49
N SER A 148 -6.89 -5.15 0.47
CA SER A 148 -5.47 -4.80 0.43
C SER A 148 -5.02 -4.49 -0.99
N TRP A 149 -4.00 -3.64 -1.09
CA TRP A 149 -3.40 -3.18 -2.35
C TRP A 149 -1.89 -3.38 -2.31
N HIS A 150 -1.33 -3.81 -3.43
CA HIS A 150 0.10 -3.95 -3.63
C HIS A 150 0.69 -2.62 -4.14
N LEU A 151 1.75 -2.16 -3.50
CA LEU A 151 2.59 -1.05 -3.96
C LEU A 151 3.92 -1.61 -4.45
N TRP A 152 4.23 -1.35 -5.70
CA TRP A 152 5.43 -1.83 -6.35
C TRP A 152 6.44 -0.68 -6.51
N PHE A 153 7.43 -0.63 -5.61
CA PHE A 153 8.49 0.38 -5.60
C PHE A 153 9.56 -0.01 -6.62
N THR A 154 9.47 0.54 -7.81
CA THR A 154 10.36 0.23 -8.93
C THR A 154 10.37 1.38 -9.93
N PRO A 155 11.48 1.59 -10.67
CA PRO A 155 11.42 2.39 -11.88
C PRO A 155 10.34 1.85 -12.82
N GLU A 156 9.65 2.74 -13.53
CA GLU A 156 8.55 2.38 -14.43
C GLU A 156 8.93 1.18 -15.33
N PRO A 157 8.18 0.06 -15.25
CA PRO A 157 8.42 -1.07 -16.15
C PRO A 157 8.09 -0.71 -17.59
N ARG A 158 8.93 -1.16 -18.52
CA ARG A 158 8.70 -0.91 -19.93
C ARG A 158 7.78 -1.96 -20.54
N MET A 159 6.94 -1.51 -21.46
CA MET A 159 6.12 -2.39 -22.29
C MET A 159 6.94 -2.92 -23.46
N VAL A 160 7.00 -4.23 -23.62
CA VAL A 160 7.67 -4.92 -24.73
C VAL A 160 6.60 -5.49 -25.65
N THR A 161 6.54 -4.98 -26.87
CA THR A 161 5.62 -5.49 -27.91
C THR A 161 6.32 -6.52 -28.76
N TYR A 162 5.78 -7.73 -28.80
CA TYR A 162 6.28 -8.82 -29.65
C TYR A 162 5.73 -8.71 -31.07
N ALA A 163 6.38 -9.39 -32.03
CA ALA A 163 5.99 -9.40 -33.45
C ALA A 163 4.54 -9.87 -33.69
N ASN A 164 3.98 -10.67 -32.79
CA ASN A 164 2.60 -11.15 -32.85
C ASN A 164 1.59 -10.16 -32.22
N GLY A 165 2.01 -8.94 -31.87
CA GLY A 165 1.18 -7.90 -31.25
C GLY A 165 0.93 -8.08 -29.76
N ARG A 166 1.47 -9.11 -29.11
CA ARG A 166 1.36 -9.27 -27.65
C ARG A 166 2.27 -8.28 -26.95
N VAL A 167 1.76 -7.70 -25.87
CA VAL A 167 2.49 -6.76 -25.03
C VAL A 167 2.72 -7.40 -23.66
N LEU A 168 3.96 -7.39 -23.20
CA LEU A 168 4.37 -7.88 -21.90
C LEU A 168 5.19 -6.79 -21.19
N LEU A 169 5.27 -6.86 -19.87
CA LEU A 169 6.23 -6.07 -19.11
C LEU A 169 7.65 -6.61 -19.34
N ASP A 170 8.65 -5.75 -19.20
CA ASP A 170 10.07 -6.11 -19.29
C ASP A 170 10.56 -6.95 -18.11
N ARG A 171 9.73 -7.16 -17.11
CA ARG A 171 10.04 -7.89 -15.87
C ARG A 171 8.81 -8.58 -15.30
N SER A 172 9.04 -9.54 -14.38
CA SER A 172 7.98 -10.17 -13.60
C SER A 172 7.33 -9.19 -12.64
N LEU A 173 6.06 -9.38 -12.34
CA LEU A 173 5.34 -8.54 -11.37
C LEU A 173 6.02 -8.58 -9.99
N GLY A 174 6.35 -7.42 -9.47
CA GLY A 174 7.08 -7.25 -8.22
C GLY A 174 8.61 -7.28 -8.35
N ALA A 175 9.16 -7.59 -9.52
CA ALA A 175 10.61 -7.54 -9.76
C ALA A 175 11.09 -6.08 -9.83
N VAL A 176 12.23 -5.79 -9.21
CA VAL A 176 12.79 -4.43 -9.12
C VAL A 176 13.93 -4.16 -10.10
N GLY A 177 14.29 -5.17 -10.88
CA GLY A 177 15.30 -5.11 -11.92
C GLY A 177 15.01 -6.08 -13.07
N THR A 178 15.84 -6.02 -14.11
CA THR A 178 15.69 -6.84 -15.34
C THR A 178 16.92 -7.68 -15.66
N THR A 179 17.94 -7.65 -14.78
CA THR A 179 19.20 -8.38 -15.01
C THR A 179 19.00 -9.88 -14.78
N PRO A 180 19.15 -10.73 -15.79
CA PRO A 180 19.01 -12.17 -15.64
C PRO A 180 19.98 -12.73 -14.59
N GLY A 181 19.47 -13.62 -13.72
CA GLY A 181 20.27 -14.22 -12.64
C GLY A 181 20.48 -13.34 -11.41
N SER A 182 20.00 -12.10 -11.44
CA SER A 182 19.96 -11.23 -10.25
C SER A 182 18.69 -11.46 -9.46
N ALA A 183 18.78 -11.39 -8.13
CA ALA A 183 17.61 -11.40 -7.25
C ALA A 183 16.61 -10.26 -7.55
N GLU A 184 17.09 -9.13 -8.08
CA GLU A 184 16.24 -8.01 -8.50
C GLU A 184 15.28 -8.38 -9.64
N ALA A 185 15.60 -9.42 -10.44
CA ALA A 185 14.74 -9.90 -11.52
C ALA A 185 13.67 -10.90 -11.04
N TYR A 186 13.73 -11.31 -9.79
CA TYR A 186 12.71 -12.19 -9.21
C TYR A 186 11.46 -11.39 -8.88
N GLY A 187 10.31 -11.92 -9.29
CA GLY A 187 9.01 -11.34 -8.96
C GLY A 187 8.45 -11.89 -7.65
N LEU A 188 7.21 -11.55 -7.41
CA LEU A 188 6.45 -12.06 -6.28
C LEU A 188 5.77 -13.39 -6.63
N TYR A 189 5.46 -14.18 -5.62
CA TYR A 189 4.62 -15.36 -5.78
C TYR A 189 3.15 -14.98 -5.65
N TYR A 190 2.31 -15.63 -6.45
CA TYR A 190 0.86 -15.49 -6.41
C TYR A 190 0.20 -16.85 -6.41
N GLN A 191 -0.84 -17.00 -5.61
CA GLN A 191 -1.74 -18.12 -5.79
C GLN A 191 -2.69 -17.81 -6.95
N TRP A 192 -2.95 -18.79 -7.78
CA TRP A 192 -3.86 -18.64 -8.92
C TRP A 192 -5.20 -18.04 -8.50
N GLY A 193 -5.60 -16.93 -9.13
CA GLY A 193 -6.85 -16.23 -8.84
C GLY A 193 -6.86 -15.36 -7.59
N ARG A 194 -5.75 -15.22 -6.86
CA ARG A 194 -5.63 -14.28 -5.73
C ARG A 194 -4.92 -13.00 -6.15
N LYS A 195 -5.34 -11.89 -5.54
CA LYS A 195 -4.74 -10.56 -5.72
C LYS A 195 -3.49 -10.35 -4.88
N ASP A 196 -3.37 -11.09 -3.76
CA ASP A 196 -2.36 -10.84 -2.75
C ASP A 196 -1.03 -11.49 -3.11
N PRO A 197 0.06 -10.73 -3.15
CA PRO A 197 1.39 -11.22 -3.40
C PRO A 197 2.03 -11.82 -2.15
N PHE A 198 2.90 -12.82 -2.37
CA PHE A 198 3.82 -13.36 -1.38
C PHE A 198 5.23 -12.90 -1.74
N CYS A 199 5.91 -12.25 -0.80
CA CYS A 199 7.29 -11.85 -0.98
C CYS A 199 8.14 -13.12 -1.11
N GLY A 200 8.92 -13.20 -2.17
CA GLY A 200 9.78 -14.34 -2.44
C GLY A 200 11.02 -13.91 -3.19
N GLY A 201 11.82 -14.88 -3.62
CA GLY A 201 12.84 -14.63 -4.61
C GLY A 201 14.02 -13.79 -4.14
N THR A 202 14.76 -14.23 -3.13
CA THR A 202 16.12 -13.76 -2.94
C THR A 202 17.12 -14.82 -3.34
N ALA A 203 18.34 -14.42 -3.71
CA ALA A 203 19.43 -15.36 -4.00
C ALA A 203 19.84 -16.21 -2.78
N THR A 204 19.37 -15.88 -1.60
CA THR A 204 19.71 -16.51 -0.32
C THR A 204 18.55 -17.31 0.27
N GLU A 205 17.57 -17.67 -0.54
CA GLU A 205 16.44 -18.46 -0.08
C GLU A 205 16.87 -19.79 0.53
N THR A 206 16.36 -20.05 1.71
CA THR A 206 16.57 -21.31 2.41
C THR A 206 15.32 -22.16 2.47
N SER A 207 14.15 -21.54 2.28
CA SER A 207 12.86 -22.18 2.36
C SER A 207 12.30 -22.58 0.99
N ALA A 208 11.73 -23.78 0.91
CA ALA A 208 11.08 -24.29 -0.29
C ALA A 208 9.63 -23.84 -0.46
N THR A 209 9.01 -23.24 0.55
CA THR A 209 7.58 -22.85 0.52
C THR A 209 7.40 -21.35 0.36
N ALA A 210 6.41 -20.96 -0.45
CA ALA A 210 6.16 -19.54 -0.75
C ALA A 210 5.87 -18.70 0.51
N PHE A 211 5.10 -19.23 1.47
CA PHE A 211 4.79 -18.50 2.69
C PHE A 211 6.01 -18.35 3.62
N ALA A 212 6.87 -19.35 3.68
CA ALA A 212 8.08 -19.29 4.49
C ALA A 212 9.12 -18.33 3.88
N GLN A 213 9.26 -18.34 2.55
CA GLN A 213 10.08 -17.34 1.84
C GLN A 213 9.53 -15.93 2.06
N ALA A 214 8.21 -15.75 2.05
CA ALA A 214 7.61 -14.47 2.36
C ALA A 214 7.95 -13.98 3.77
N ALA A 215 7.91 -14.87 4.76
CA ALA A 215 8.31 -14.55 6.14
C ALA A 215 9.81 -14.22 6.27
N GLU A 216 10.66 -14.88 5.50
CA GLU A 216 12.11 -14.61 5.48
C GLU A 216 12.47 -13.28 4.84
N ASN A 217 11.75 -12.87 3.78
CA ASN A 217 12.11 -11.76 2.90
C ASN A 217 11.26 -10.50 3.10
N SER A 218 10.35 -10.50 4.04
CA SER A 218 9.51 -9.35 4.37
C SER A 218 9.44 -9.08 5.87
N VAL A 219 8.88 -7.91 6.19
CA VAL A 219 8.53 -7.50 7.55
C VAL A 219 7.03 -7.25 7.59
N VAL A 220 6.34 -7.88 8.52
CA VAL A 220 4.93 -7.63 8.81
C VAL A 220 4.85 -6.47 9.78
N ASN A 221 3.93 -5.53 9.54
CA ASN A 221 3.70 -4.40 10.42
C ASN A 221 3.29 -4.88 11.83
N PRO A 222 3.97 -4.41 12.88
CA PRO A 222 3.63 -4.76 14.25
C PRO A 222 2.16 -4.53 14.61
N ALA A 223 1.51 -3.54 14.00
CA ALA A 223 0.08 -3.27 14.22
C ALA A 223 -0.85 -4.41 13.76
N PHE A 224 -0.39 -5.28 12.86
CA PHE A 224 -1.12 -6.45 12.35
C PHE A 224 -0.53 -7.78 12.84
N ALA A 225 0.67 -7.80 13.42
CA ALA A 225 1.43 -9.01 13.68
C ALA A 225 0.74 -10.00 14.65
N ASP A 226 -0.10 -9.50 15.56
CA ASP A 226 -0.84 -10.35 16.50
C ASP A 226 -1.98 -11.13 15.83
N THR A 227 -2.53 -10.62 14.74
CA THR A 227 -3.69 -11.21 14.05
C THR A 227 -3.34 -11.75 12.66
N HIS A 228 -2.29 -11.23 12.03
CA HIS A 228 -1.89 -11.56 10.67
C HIS A 228 -0.41 -11.93 10.62
N ALA A 229 -0.13 -13.17 10.32
CA ALA A 229 1.22 -13.68 10.12
C ALA A 229 1.27 -14.55 8.86
N TRP A 230 2.44 -14.69 8.27
CA TRP A 230 2.66 -15.63 7.18
C TRP A 230 2.41 -17.05 7.67
N LYS A 231 1.41 -17.71 7.10
CA LYS A 231 1.03 -19.08 7.47
C LYS A 231 0.47 -19.83 6.27
N GLN A 232 0.44 -21.14 6.41
CA GLN A 232 -0.30 -22.01 5.50
C GLN A 232 -1.57 -22.48 6.21
N GLU A 233 -2.68 -22.40 5.50
CA GLU A 233 -3.97 -22.85 5.99
C GLU A 233 -4.65 -23.75 4.96
N SER A 234 -5.44 -24.70 5.44
CA SER A 234 -6.09 -25.67 4.56
C SER A 234 -7.48 -26.04 5.06
N GLY A 235 -8.33 -26.42 4.11
CA GLY A 235 -9.68 -26.92 4.39
C GLY A 235 -10.76 -26.07 3.72
N ALA A 236 -11.97 -26.60 3.67
CA ALA A 236 -13.08 -25.96 2.97
C ALA A 236 -13.49 -24.61 3.56
N ALA A 237 -13.35 -24.43 4.86
CA ALA A 237 -13.73 -23.20 5.55
C ALA A 237 -12.86 -22.00 5.18
N VAL A 238 -11.59 -22.22 4.82
CA VAL A 238 -10.64 -21.18 4.44
C VAL A 238 -10.52 -21.03 2.92
N SER A 239 -11.10 -21.93 2.16
CA SER A 239 -11.02 -21.99 0.71
C SER A 239 -12.14 -21.18 0.05
N THR A 240 -12.33 -19.94 0.47
CA THR A 240 -13.32 -18.99 -0.06
C THR A 240 -12.67 -17.67 -0.48
N LEU A 241 -13.32 -16.92 -1.36
CA LEU A 241 -12.84 -15.62 -1.81
C LEU A 241 -12.83 -14.61 -0.67
N GLU A 242 -13.86 -14.65 0.16
CA GLU A 242 -14.03 -13.78 1.33
C GLU A 242 -12.90 -14.01 2.33
N TYR A 243 -12.62 -15.29 2.64
CA TYR A 243 -11.50 -15.64 3.52
C TYR A 243 -10.16 -15.19 2.93
N ALA A 244 -9.94 -15.45 1.65
CA ALA A 244 -8.72 -15.07 0.97
C ALA A 244 -8.49 -13.53 0.99
N ALA A 245 -9.56 -12.74 0.83
CA ALA A 245 -9.47 -11.28 0.87
C ALA A 245 -9.15 -10.75 2.28
N ALA A 246 -9.72 -11.38 3.32
CA ALA A 246 -9.48 -11.00 4.72
C ALA A 246 -8.13 -11.52 5.27
N HIS A 247 -7.50 -12.51 4.61
CA HIS A 247 -6.26 -13.14 5.07
C HIS A 247 -5.16 -13.10 4.01
N PRO A 248 -4.68 -11.91 3.62
CA PRO A 248 -3.69 -11.77 2.54
C PRO A 248 -2.35 -12.45 2.82
N LEU A 249 -2.00 -12.70 4.10
CA LEU A 249 -0.76 -13.38 4.50
C LEU A 249 -0.90 -14.90 4.62
N SER A 250 -2.11 -15.45 4.41
CA SER A 250 -2.35 -16.90 4.47
C SER A 250 -2.17 -17.54 3.10
N PHE A 251 -1.25 -18.51 2.99
CA PHE A 251 -1.17 -19.39 1.83
C PHE A 251 -2.23 -20.48 1.96
N LEU A 252 -3.23 -20.47 1.08
CA LEU A 252 -4.40 -21.33 1.16
C LEU A 252 -4.17 -22.63 0.39
N SER A 253 -4.66 -23.74 0.93
CA SER A 253 -4.55 -25.07 0.31
C SER A 253 -5.82 -25.87 0.56
N ASN A 254 -6.32 -26.53 -0.47
CA ASN A 254 -7.47 -27.45 -0.33
C ASN A 254 -7.07 -28.90 -0.58
N LYS A 255 -5.84 -29.26 -0.26
CA LYS A 255 -5.25 -30.57 -0.54
C LYS A 255 -6.02 -31.76 0.03
N GLY A 256 -6.89 -31.54 1.05
CA GLY A 256 -7.58 -32.61 1.75
C GLY A 256 -8.86 -33.14 1.10
N THR A 257 -9.49 -32.39 0.19
CA THR A 257 -10.84 -32.66 -0.29
C THR A 257 -10.92 -33.20 -1.71
N THR A 258 -10.00 -32.83 -2.59
CA THR A 258 -10.14 -33.14 -4.03
C THR A 258 -8.88 -33.73 -4.68
N GLY A 259 -7.76 -33.80 -3.97
CA GLY A 259 -6.47 -34.19 -4.56
C GLY A 259 -5.94 -33.17 -5.58
N VAL A 260 -6.63 -32.06 -5.77
CA VAL A 260 -6.28 -30.97 -6.70
C VAL A 260 -5.65 -29.84 -5.91
N TYR A 261 -4.59 -29.25 -6.43
CA TYR A 261 -3.89 -28.10 -5.82
C TYR A 261 -4.64 -26.77 -6.01
N ASP A 262 -5.93 -26.83 -6.27
CA ASP A 262 -6.79 -25.65 -6.34
C ASP A 262 -7.24 -25.24 -4.93
N TRP A 263 -6.78 -24.08 -4.49
CA TRP A 263 -7.10 -23.59 -3.15
C TRP A 263 -8.58 -23.24 -2.99
N LEU A 264 -9.26 -22.81 -4.08
CA LEU A 264 -10.68 -22.41 -4.02
C LEU A 264 -11.65 -23.60 -4.01
N GLY A 265 -11.24 -24.76 -4.54
CA GLY A 265 -12.05 -26.00 -4.51
C GLY A 265 -13.44 -25.90 -5.15
N GLN A 266 -13.72 -24.85 -5.89
CA GLN A 266 -14.99 -24.56 -6.53
C GLN A 266 -14.86 -24.47 -8.04
N ALA A 267 -15.95 -24.81 -8.74
CA ALA A 267 -16.00 -24.87 -10.20
C ALA A 267 -15.55 -23.56 -10.89
N PRO A 268 -14.94 -23.66 -12.06
CA PRO A 268 -14.17 -22.61 -12.72
C PRO A 268 -14.91 -21.33 -13.14
N ARG A 269 -16.20 -21.22 -12.90
CA ARG A 269 -17.02 -20.11 -13.43
C ARG A 269 -16.78 -18.75 -12.72
N ARG A 270 -16.39 -18.72 -11.45
CA ARG A 270 -16.07 -17.46 -10.75
C ARG A 270 -14.62 -17.01 -10.93
N PHE A 271 -13.76 -17.88 -11.41
CA PHE A 271 -12.36 -17.60 -11.69
C PHE A 271 -12.14 -16.59 -12.81
N VAL A 272 -13.03 -16.49 -13.76
CA VAL A 272 -12.89 -15.60 -14.93
C VAL A 272 -12.92 -14.14 -14.51
N GLU A 273 -13.84 -13.77 -13.60
CA GLU A 273 -13.99 -12.39 -13.13
C GLU A 273 -12.79 -11.95 -12.28
N TYR A 274 -12.28 -12.82 -11.40
CA TYR A 274 -11.12 -12.52 -10.56
C TYR A 274 -9.82 -12.46 -11.37
N ARG A 275 -9.67 -13.29 -12.40
CA ARG A 275 -8.55 -13.29 -13.32
C ARG A 275 -8.47 -11.99 -14.12
N GLU A 276 -9.59 -11.46 -14.56
CA GLU A 276 -9.63 -10.19 -15.28
C GLU A 276 -9.20 -9.02 -14.40
N ASN A 277 -9.58 -9.05 -13.13
CA ASN A 277 -9.17 -8.05 -12.14
C ASN A 277 -7.67 -8.09 -11.85
N LEU A 278 -7.04 -9.26 -11.82
CA LEU A 278 -5.60 -9.42 -11.60
C LEU A 278 -4.76 -8.98 -12.80
N LEU A 279 -5.21 -9.33 -14.02
CA LEU A 279 -4.47 -9.04 -15.25
C LEU A 279 -4.67 -7.59 -15.75
N ARG A 280 -5.70 -6.89 -15.26
CA ARG A 280 -5.95 -5.47 -15.58
C ARG A 280 -5.36 -4.50 -14.56
N SER A 281 -4.74 -5.00 -13.50
CA SER A 281 -4.16 -4.17 -12.44
C SER A 281 -2.81 -3.54 -12.78
N VAL A 282 -2.31 -3.74 -13.98
CA VAL A 282 -1.19 -2.96 -14.49
C VAL A 282 -1.74 -1.64 -15.05
N PRO A 283 -1.24 -0.48 -14.61
CA PRO A 283 -1.74 0.80 -15.10
C PRO A 283 -1.68 0.84 -16.63
N ARG A 284 -2.80 1.14 -17.29
CA ARG A 284 -2.83 1.53 -18.68
C ARG A 284 -2.51 3.02 -18.74
N GLY A 285 -1.29 3.35 -18.48
CA GLY A 285 -0.84 4.70 -18.52
C GLY A 285 0.45 4.77 -19.32
N VAL A 286 0.33 4.90 -20.59
CA VAL A 286 1.03 5.88 -21.45
C VAL A 286 0.26 5.93 -22.74
#